data_d8dcdd5b72cc915ab16be2669d91d109
#
_entry.id   d8dcdd5b72cc915ab16be2669d91d109
#
_cell.length_a   1.000
_cell.length_b   1.000
_cell.length_c   1.000
_cell.angle_alpha   90.00
_cell.angle_beta   90.00
_cell.angle_gamma   90.00
#
_symmetry.space_group_name_H-M   'P 1'
#
loop_
_entity.id
_entity.type
_entity.pdbx_description
1 polymer ?
#
loop_
_entity_poly.entity_id
_entity_poly.type
_entity_poly.pdbx_seq_one_letter_code
_entity_poly.pdbx_strand_id
1 'polypeptide(L)'
;KLTPLCVTLNCTELNNVTCTNSTRKIEAREMTNCSFNVSTNIRNKVQKDYALFDKLDVVKIDNTSYTLIHCNTSVITQACPKVSFEPIPIHFCTPAGFAILKCNDKKFNGSGPCTNVSTIQYTHGIRPVVSTQLLLNGSLAEEEVVIRSENFTDNAKTIIVQLNQSVVINCTRPNNNTRKSITIGPGRAFYATDIVGDIRQAHCNISGKAWNDTLKQIVAKLREQFNKTIVFNQSSGGDPEIVLHSFNCGGEFFYCNTTELFNSTWSDSTGVNNTAGANNNGTIILPCRIKQIINRWQEVGKAMYAPPIKGQLRCSSNITGLLLTRDGGSTSENGTETFRPG
;
A
#
# COMPACT_ATOMS: atom_id res chain seq x y z
N LYS A 1 8.68 -4.84 -23.31
CA LYS A 1 9.17 -3.48 -23.08
C LYS A 1 8.25 -2.46 -23.74
N LEU A 2 7.91 -1.39 -23.00
CA LEU A 2 7.02 -0.32 -23.46
C LEU A 2 7.77 0.93 -23.97
N THR A 3 9.00 0.77 -24.46
CA THR A 3 9.80 1.86 -25.03
C THR A 3 9.04 2.68 -26.10
N PRO A 4 8.21 2.07 -26.99
CA PRO A 4 7.41 2.83 -27.96
C PRO A 4 6.39 3.78 -27.35
N LEU A 5 6.05 3.64 -26.07
CA LEU A 5 5.12 4.51 -25.36
C LEU A 5 5.81 5.65 -24.60
N CYS A 6 7.14 5.65 -24.54
CA CYS A 6 7.91 6.76 -23.99
C CYS A 6 7.99 7.90 -25.03
N VAL A 7 6.86 8.47 -25.33
CA VAL A 7 6.65 9.57 -26.27
C VAL A 7 5.89 10.69 -25.58
N THR A 8 5.86 11.84 -26.21
CA THR A 8 5.05 12.96 -25.72
C THR A 8 3.57 12.62 -25.78
N LEU A 9 2.89 12.74 -24.65
CA LEU A 9 1.47 12.53 -24.50
C LEU A 9 0.74 13.87 -24.48
N ASN A 10 -0.42 13.94 -25.11
CA ASN A 10 -1.36 15.05 -24.97
C ASN A 10 -2.50 14.60 -24.06
N CYS A 11 -2.47 15.03 -22.79
CA CYS A 11 -3.41 14.60 -21.78
C CYS A 11 -4.44 15.68 -21.47
N THR A 12 -5.71 15.27 -21.37
CA THR A 12 -6.81 16.09 -20.93
C THR A 12 -7.44 15.47 -19.68
N GLU A 13 -7.89 16.32 -18.76
CA GLU A 13 -8.58 15.84 -17.59
C GLU A 13 -9.94 15.24 -17.98
N LEU A 14 -10.29 14.11 -17.36
CA LEU A 14 -11.64 13.59 -17.39
C LEU A 14 -12.49 14.45 -16.45
N ASN A 15 -13.01 15.57 -16.94
CA ASN A 15 -13.87 16.45 -16.18
C ASN A 15 -15.30 15.91 -16.15
N ASN A 16 -15.86 15.87 -14.92
CA ASN A 16 -17.28 15.93 -14.62
C ASN A 16 -18.13 14.73 -14.98
N VAL A 17 -18.01 13.69 -14.18
CA VAL A 17 -19.25 13.00 -13.77
C VAL A 17 -19.59 13.50 -12.38
N THR A 18 -20.49 14.44 -12.28
CA THR A 18 -21.14 14.83 -11.04
C THR A 18 -21.86 13.61 -10.49
N CYS A 19 -21.33 13.00 -9.44
CA CYS A 19 -22.08 12.06 -8.62
C CYS A 19 -23.18 12.83 -7.92
N THR A 20 -24.34 12.96 -8.56
CA THR A 20 -25.57 13.37 -7.90
C THR A 20 -26.08 12.20 -7.09
N ASN A 21 -26.25 12.44 -5.80
CA ASN A 21 -26.91 11.58 -4.81
C ASN A 21 -26.09 10.46 -4.16
N SER A 22 -25.12 10.83 -3.35
CA SER A 22 -24.87 10.05 -2.13
C SER A 22 -24.33 10.94 -1.02
N THR A 23 -24.87 10.74 0.16
CA THR A 23 -24.54 11.44 1.40
C THR A 23 -23.12 11.15 1.94
N ARG A 24 -22.29 10.48 1.16
CA ARG A 24 -20.88 10.23 1.42
C ARG A 24 -20.06 10.82 0.28
N LYS A 25 -19.14 11.72 0.59
CA LYS A 25 -18.17 12.27 -0.34
C LYS A 25 -17.18 11.17 -0.80
N ILE A 26 -17.59 10.36 -1.75
CA ILE A 26 -16.66 9.52 -2.52
C ILE A 26 -16.18 10.42 -3.67
N GLU A 27 -14.91 10.82 -3.59
CA GLU A 27 -14.29 11.63 -4.62
C GLU A 27 -14.20 10.86 -5.95
N ALA A 28 -14.27 11.57 -7.06
CA ALA A 28 -14.08 11.01 -8.38
C ALA A 28 -12.62 10.56 -8.55
N ARG A 29 -12.45 9.47 -9.30
CA ARG A 29 -11.11 8.95 -9.63
C ARG A 29 -10.34 9.97 -10.47
N GLU A 30 -9.11 10.29 -10.05
CA GLU A 30 -8.23 11.22 -10.76
C GLU A 30 -7.56 10.54 -11.95
N MET A 31 -8.21 10.58 -13.11
CA MET A 31 -7.71 10.01 -14.35
C MET A 31 -7.55 11.06 -15.44
N THR A 32 -6.65 10.77 -16.36
CA THR A 32 -6.42 11.59 -17.56
C THR A 32 -6.59 10.74 -18.81
N ASN A 33 -7.13 11.38 -19.86
CA ASN A 33 -7.19 10.82 -21.20
C ASN A 33 -6.01 11.34 -22.00
N CYS A 34 -5.07 10.47 -22.34
CA CYS A 34 -3.85 10.80 -23.04
C CYS A 34 -3.86 10.26 -24.46
N SER A 35 -3.66 11.15 -25.43
CA SER A 35 -3.45 10.81 -26.83
C SER A 35 -1.98 10.75 -27.18
N PHE A 36 -1.58 9.83 -28.01
CA PHE A 36 -0.20 9.66 -28.42
C PHE A 36 -0.11 9.01 -29.81
N ASN A 37 1.06 9.15 -30.42
CA ASN A 37 1.35 8.53 -31.70
C ASN A 37 2.17 7.25 -31.49
N VAL A 38 1.71 6.16 -32.05
CA VAL A 38 2.39 4.87 -32.02
C VAL A 38 2.97 4.57 -33.39
N SER A 39 4.28 4.33 -33.45
CA SER A 39 4.94 3.84 -34.64
C SER A 39 4.83 2.32 -34.69
N THR A 40 4.13 1.81 -35.68
CA THR A 40 4.19 0.38 -36.02
C THR A 40 5.26 0.16 -37.06
N ASN A 41 6.19 -0.79 -36.81
CA ASN A 41 7.30 -1.10 -37.76
C ASN A 41 6.85 -1.66 -39.11
N ILE A 42 5.57 -1.89 -39.30
CA ILE A 42 5.01 -2.32 -40.57
C ILE A 42 4.65 -1.08 -41.38
N ARG A 43 5.45 -0.75 -42.40
CA ARG A 43 5.24 0.33 -43.36
C ARG A 43 5.35 1.78 -42.80
N ASN A 44 6.13 2.05 -41.76
CA ASN A 44 6.32 3.41 -41.22
C ASN A 44 5.01 4.17 -40.95
N LYS A 45 3.92 3.46 -40.65
CA LYS A 45 2.65 4.10 -40.28
C LYS A 45 2.68 4.56 -38.85
N VAL A 46 2.60 5.85 -38.64
CA VAL A 46 2.33 6.45 -37.36
C VAL A 46 0.81 6.46 -37.16
N GLN A 47 0.34 5.77 -36.14
CA GLN A 47 -1.05 5.71 -35.78
C GLN A 47 -1.29 6.49 -34.49
N LYS A 48 -2.31 7.36 -34.49
CA LYS A 48 -2.74 8.06 -33.29
C LYS A 48 -3.69 7.17 -32.48
N ASP A 49 -3.41 7.04 -31.19
CA ASP A 49 -4.26 6.29 -30.26
C ASP A 49 -4.37 7.03 -28.92
N TYR A 50 -5.21 6.55 -28.04
CA TYR A 50 -5.41 7.13 -26.71
C TYR A 50 -5.51 6.05 -25.65
N ALA A 51 -5.20 6.40 -24.39
CA ALA A 51 -5.37 5.57 -23.21
C ALA A 51 -5.71 6.43 -22.00
N LEU A 52 -6.37 5.84 -21.02
CA LEU A 52 -6.62 6.45 -19.73
C LEU A 52 -5.50 6.08 -18.76
N PHE A 53 -4.93 7.08 -18.12
CA PHE A 53 -3.93 6.90 -17.07
C PHE A 53 -4.37 7.60 -15.79
N ASP A 54 -3.98 7.06 -14.63
CA ASP A 54 -4.05 7.79 -13.37
C ASP A 54 -3.07 8.98 -13.41
N LYS A 55 -3.41 10.09 -12.78
CA LYS A 55 -2.54 11.27 -12.70
C LYS A 55 -1.19 10.98 -12.05
N LEU A 56 -1.09 9.93 -11.22
CA LEU A 56 0.18 9.49 -10.62
C LEU A 56 1.12 8.83 -11.63
N ASP A 57 0.61 8.33 -12.75
CA ASP A 57 1.39 7.63 -13.77
C ASP A 57 1.95 8.54 -14.86
N VAL A 58 1.56 9.81 -14.88
CA VAL A 58 1.99 10.81 -15.88
C VAL A 58 2.68 11.99 -15.21
N VAL A 59 3.67 12.54 -15.90
CA VAL A 59 4.43 13.71 -15.47
C VAL A 59 4.28 14.80 -16.52
N LYS A 60 3.97 16.00 -16.07
CA LYS A 60 3.84 17.19 -16.94
C LYS A 60 5.22 17.67 -17.38
N ILE A 61 5.41 17.84 -18.68
CA ILE A 61 6.64 18.40 -19.27
C ILE A 61 6.49 19.91 -19.49
N ASP A 62 5.37 20.30 -20.11
CA ASP A 62 5.00 21.70 -20.35
C ASP A 62 3.48 21.87 -20.23
N ASN A 63 2.93 23.02 -20.65
CA ASN A 63 1.51 23.31 -20.45
C ASN A 63 0.54 22.34 -21.12
N THR A 64 0.97 21.60 -22.14
CA THR A 64 0.12 20.69 -22.93
C THR A 64 0.69 19.30 -23.07
N SER A 65 1.95 19.10 -22.69
CA SER A 65 2.69 17.86 -22.93
C SER A 65 2.98 17.12 -21.65
N TYR A 66 2.80 15.80 -21.70
CA TYR A 66 3.06 14.88 -20.61
C TYR A 66 3.93 13.72 -21.07
N THR A 67 4.51 12.99 -20.14
CA THR A 67 5.18 11.72 -20.38
C THR A 67 4.80 10.73 -19.27
N LEU A 68 4.92 9.46 -19.56
CA LEU A 68 4.77 8.45 -18.50
C LEU A 68 5.87 8.62 -17.47
N ILE A 69 5.51 8.43 -16.20
CA ILE A 69 6.48 8.47 -15.12
C ILE A 69 7.58 7.42 -15.36
N HIS A 70 8.81 7.71 -14.99
CA HIS A 70 9.99 6.86 -15.15
C HIS A 70 10.46 6.61 -16.58
N CYS A 71 9.84 7.14 -17.62
CA CYS A 71 10.33 6.99 -19.00
C CYS A 71 11.75 7.52 -19.20
N ASN A 72 12.16 8.54 -18.44
CA ASN A 72 13.49 9.15 -18.56
C ASN A 72 14.58 8.37 -17.82
N THR A 73 14.21 7.59 -16.80
CA THR A 73 15.15 7.01 -15.84
C THR A 73 15.12 5.48 -15.82
N SER A 74 14.07 4.88 -16.38
CA SER A 74 13.83 3.44 -16.24
C SER A 74 13.31 2.82 -17.54
N VAL A 75 13.59 1.55 -17.71
CA VAL A 75 12.94 0.73 -18.72
C VAL A 75 11.60 0.26 -18.14
N ILE A 76 10.51 0.62 -18.81
CA ILE A 76 9.16 0.17 -18.42
C ILE A 76 8.85 -1.14 -19.14
N THR A 77 8.50 -2.15 -18.38
CA THR A 77 8.09 -3.46 -18.89
C THR A 77 6.66 -3.74 -18.47
N GLN A 78 5.80 -4.12 -19.43
CA GLN A 78 4.45 -4.55 -19.13
C GLN A 78 4.47 -5.92 -18.48
N ALA A 79 3.75 -6.09 -17.36
CA ALA A 79 3.52 -7.40 -16.79
C ALA A 79 2.64 -8.25 -17.72
N CYS A 80 2.91 -9.54 -17.81
CA CYS A 80 2.10 -10.44 -18.63
C CYS A 80 0.68 -10.55 -18.03
N PRO A 81 -0.38 -10.27 -18.79
CA PRO A 81 -1.75 -10.32 -18.28
C PRO A 81 -2.20 -11.71 -17.77
N LYS A 82 -1.51 -12.77 -18.20
CA LYS A 82 -1.81 -14.15 -17.79
C LYS A 82 -1.08 -14.59 -16.53
N VAL A 83 -0.11 -13.79 -16.02
CA VAL A 83 0.66 -14.10 -14.82
C VAL A 83 -0.05 -13.51 -13.61
N SER A 84 -0.27 -14.32 -12.59
CA SER A 84 -0.85 -13.91 -11.33
C SER A 84 0.20 -13.28 -10.41
N PHE A 85 -0.19 -12.22 -9.67
CA PHE A 85 0.60 -11.63 -8.58
C PHE A 85 0.16 -12.13 -7.20
N GLU A 86 -0.68 -13.15 -7.13
CA GLU A 86 -1.16 -13.69 -5.87
C GLU A 86 -0.01 -14.33 -5.09
N PRO A 87 0.27 -13.89 -3.85
CA PRO A 87 1.32 -14.49 -3.03
C PRO A 87 0.88 -15.89 -2.57
N ILE A 88 1.73 -16.87 -2.82
CA ILE A 88 1.54 -18.25 -2.37
C ILE A 88 2.49 -18.55 -1.21
N PRO A 89 2.10 -19.38 -0.23
CA PRO A 89 2.97 -19.74 0.88
C PRO A 89 4.27 -20.39 0.41
N ILE A 90 5.40 -19.91 0.95
CA ILE A 90 6.74 -20.45 0.70
C ILE A 90 7.31 -20.98 2.00
N HIS A 91 7.88 -22.17 1.94
CA HIS A 91 8.58 -22.79 3.05
C HIS A 91 10.09 -22.72 2.80
N PHE A 92 10.84 -22.28 3.81
CA PHE A 92 12.30 -22.31 3.77
C PHE A 92 12.81 -23.57 4.45
N CYS A 93 13.74 -24.24 3.80
CA CYS A 93 14.38 -25.46 4.28
C CYS A 93 15.88 -25.24 4.41
N THR A 94 16.50 -25.92 5.38
CA THR A 94 17.95 -25.97 5.48
C THR A 94 18.56 -27.08 4.63
N PRO A 95 19.77 -26.89 4.09
CA PRO A 95 20.51 -27.99 3.47
C PRO A 95 20.99 -29.01 4.50
N ALA A 96 21.44 -30.17 4.04
CA ALA A 96 21.96 -31.23 4.92
C ALA A 96 23.10 -30.73 5.81
N GLY A 97 23.08 -31.09 7.08
CA GLY A 97 24.06 -30.66 8.09
C GLY A 97 23.75 -29.33 8.77
N PHE A 98 22.65 -28.66 8.41
CA PHE A 98 22.18 -27.41 9.04
C PHE A 98 20.82 -27.60 9.66
N ALA A 99 20.50 -26.77 10.64
CA ALA A 99 19.20 -26.75 11.31
C ALA A 99 18.73 -25.32 11.54
N ILE A 100 17.41 -25.13 11.63
CA ILE A 100 16.79 -23.89 12.03
C ILE A 100 16.40 -24.00 13.50
N LEU A 101 16.79 -23.01 14.29
CA LEU A 101 16.32 -22.87 15.67
C LEU A 101 15.16 -21.89 15.70
N LYS A 102 14.05 -22.33 16.28
CA LYS A 102 12.83 -21.53 16.44
C LYS A 102 12.64 -21.18 17.89
N CYS A 103 12.54 -19.89 18.22
CA CYS A 103 12.14 -19.44 19.54
C CYS A 103 10.61 -19.50 19.67
N ASN A 104 10.12 -20.23 20.66
CA ASN A 104 8.69 -20.40 20.92
C ASN A 104 8.19 -19.54 22.09
N ASP A 105 9.02 -18.68 22.65
CA ASP A 105 8.60 -17.75 23.68
C ASP A 105 7.56 -16.79 23.14
N LYS A 106 6.38 -16.77 23.75
CA LYS A 106 5.21 -16.05 23.25
C LYS A 106 5.36 -14.53 23.24
N LYS A 107 6.24 -14.01 24.09
CA LYS A 107 6.54 -12.56 24.23
C LYS A 107 7.97 -12.24 23.80
N PHE A 108 8.59 -13.06 22.96
CA PHE A 108 9.95 -12.84 22.52
C PHE A 108 10.07 -11.53 21.71
N ASN A 109 10.96 -10.65 22.16
CA ASN A 109 11.16 -9.32 21.56
C ASN A 109 12.12 -9.30 20.35
N GLY A 110 12.63 -10.44 19.93
CA GLY A 110 13.51 -10.57 18.77
C GLY A 110 15.01 -10.58 19.10
N SER A 111 15.42 -10.29 20.33
CA SER A 111 16.81 -10.32 20.75
C SER A 111 16.96 -10.86 22.18
N GLY A 112 18.14 -11.38 22.50
CA GLY A 112 18.43 -11.91 23.82
C GLY A 112 18.11 -13.40 23.97
N PRO A 113 18.09 -13.91 25.21
CA PRO A 113 17.89 -15.36 25.49
C PRO A 113 16.46 -15.78 25.13
N CYS A 114 16.34 -17.01 24.66
CA CYS A 114 15.07 -17.68 24.45
C CYS A 114 15.04 -18.94 25.31
N THR A 115 13.95 -19.16 26.04
CA THR A 115 13.82 -20.30 27.01
C THR A 115 13.18 -21.51 26.38
N ASN A 116 12.34 -21.37 25.38
CA ASN A 116 11.66 -22.47 24.71
C ASN A 116 12.07 -22.49 23.23
N VAL A 117 13.06 -23.32 22.91
CA VAL A 117 13.63 -23.43 21.58
C VAL A 117 13.33 -24.79 20.99
N SER A 118 12.87 -24.82 19.74
CA SER A 118 12.73 -26.04 18.96
C SER A 118 13.64 -26.05 17.74
N THR A 119 14.07 -27.24 17.33
CA THR A 119 14.82 -27.43 16.10
C THR A 119 13.85 -27.86 15.00
N ILE A 120 13.87 -27.16 13.89
CA ILE A 120 13.03 -27.46 12.75
C ILE A 120 13.86 -27.62 11.47
N GLN A 121 13.39 -28.42 10.54
CA GLN A 121 14.01 -28.62 9.23
C GLN A 121 13.50 -27.62 8.20
N TYR A 122 12.23 -27.22 8.30
CA TYR A 122 11.59 -26.26 7.42
C TYR A 122 10.65 -25.35 8.21
N THR A 123 10.42 -24.16 7.69
CA THR A 123 9.48 -23.19 8.27
C THR A 123 8.04 -23.54 7.92
N HIS A 124 7.08 -22.90 8.62
CA HIS A 124 5.70 -22.85 8.18
C HIS A 124 5.60 -22.09 6.83
N GLY A 125 4.45 -22.15 6.17
CA GLY A 125 4.21 -21.40 4.93
C GLY A 125 4.19 -19.90 5.19
N ILE A 126 5.10 -19.17 4.56
CA ILE A 126 5.21 -17.73 4.67
C ILE A 126 4.72 -17.13 3.35
N ARG A 127 3.67 -16.31 3.40
CA ARG A 127 3.18 -15.58 2.23
C ARG A 127 4.07 -14.36 1.96
N PRO A 128 4.68 -14.23 0.77
CA PRO A 128 5.51 -13.09 0.44
C PRO A 128 4.68 -11.86 0.06
N VAL A 129 3.90 -11.33 0.99
CA VAL A 129 3.07 -10.15 0.78
C VAL A 129 3.94 -8.91 0.83
N VAL A 130 3.87 -8.09 -0.22
CA VAL A 130 4.55 -6.80 -0.30
C VAL A 130 3.56 -5.69 -0.01
N SER A 131 3.82 -4.94 1.04
CA SER A 131 2.98 -3.82 1.47
C SER A 131 3.81 -2.78 2.21
N THR A 132 3.24 -1.60 2.41
CA THR A 132 3.82 -0.54 3.23
C THR A 132 2.89 -0.19 4.37
N GLN A 133 3.41 0.34 5.45
CA GLN A 133 2.72 0.79 6.67
C GLN A 133 2.01 -0.33 7.43
N LEU A 134 1.10 -1.06 6.79
CA LEU A 134 0.35 -2.17 7.38
C LEU A 134 0.90 -3.50 6.87
N LEU A 135 1.09 -4.45 7.76
CA LEU A 135 1.51 -5.81 7.42
C LEU A 135 0.27 -6.69 7.25
N LEU A 136 0.16 -7.32 6.09
CA LEU A 136 -1.02 -8.08 5.69
C LEU A 136 -0.75 -9.59 5.68
N ASN A 137 -1.72 -10.36 6.13
CA ASN A 137 -1.72 -11.83 6.04
C ASN A 137 -0.49 -12.52 6.65
N GLY A 138 0.13 -11.88 7.64
CA GLY A 138 1.25 -12.43 8.38
C GLY A 138 0.79 -13.27 9.58
N SER A 139 1.73 -13.60 10.44
CA SER A 139 1.48 -14.35 11.67
C SER A 139 1.04 -13.43 12.81
N LEU A 140 0.14 -13.92 13.65
CA LEU A 140 -0.33 -13.23 14.84
C LEU A 140 0.50 -13.64 16.06
N ALA A 141 0.61 -12.74 17.04
CA ALA A 141 1.13 -13.08 18.36
C ALA A 141 0.13 -13.99 19.11
N GLU A 142 0.64 -14.92 19.92
CA GLU A 142 -0.20 -15.93 20.58
C GLU A 142 -0.97 -15.39 21.80
N GLU A 143 -0.39 -14.47 22.56
CA GLU A 143 -1.01 -13.96 23.79
C GLU A 143 -1.43 -12.49 23.66
N GLU A 144 -0.46 -11.60 23.58
CA GLU A 144 -0.71 -10.16 23.54
C GLU A 144 0.06 -9.49 22.39
N VAL A 145 -0.31 -8.26 22.07
CA VAL A 145 0.42 -7.44 21.08
C VAL A 145 1.88 -7.35 21.50
N VAL A 146 2.79 -7.60 20.56
CA VAL A 146 4.24 -7.49 20.76
C VAL A 146 4.77 -6.35 19.92
N ILE A 147 5.56 -5.47 20.52
CA ILE A 147 6.29 -4.43 19.82
C ILE A 147 7.77 -4.76 19.80
N ARG A 148 8.42 -4.55 18.67
CA ARG A 148 9.84 -4.84 18.46
C ARG A 148 10.54 -3.69 17.79
N SER A 149 11.74 -3.38 18.25
CA SER A 149 12.65 -2.45 17.59
C SER A 149 14.09 -2.90 17.85
N GLU A 150 14.99 -2.58 16.95
CA GLU A 150 16.41 -2.78 17.17
C GLU A 150 16.92 -1.97 18.38
N ASN A 151 16.39 -0.75 18.54
CA ASN A 151 16.67 0.14 19.65
C ASN A 151 15.53 1.12 19.84
N PHE A 152 14.75 1.01 20.93
CA PHE A 152 13.63 1.91 21.20
C PHE A 152 14.07 3.34 21.52
N THR A 153 15.29 3.55 21.96
CA THR A 153 15.82 4.89 22.25
C THR A 153 16.23 5.65 21.00
N ASP A 154 16.47 4.95 19.90
CA ASP A 154 16.80 5.51 18.60
C ASP A 154 15.54 5.68 17.76
N ASN A 155 15.13 6.93 17.55
CA ASN A 155 13.95 7.25 16.74
C ASN A 155 14.10 6.94 15.25
N ALA A 156 15.31 6.70 14.76
CA ALA A 156 15.55 6.27 13.39
C ALA A 156 15.19 4.78 13.15
N LYS A 157 15.06 4.00 14.23
CA LYS A 157 14.74 2.57 14.13
C LYS A 157 13.24 2.35 14.09
N THR A 158 12.81 1.63 13.08
CA THR A 158 11.40 1.26 12.89
C THR A 158 10.91 0.37 14.03
N ILE A 159 9.72 0.64 14.50
CA ILE A 159 9.02 -0.21 15.46
C ILE A 159 8.10 -1.13 14.67
N ILE A 160 8.27 -2.44 14.86
CA ILE A 160 7.39 -3.45 14.29
C ILE A 160 6.38 -3.85 15.36
N VAL A 161 5.10 -3.70 15.03
CA VAL A 161 3.99 -4.13 15.88
C VAL A 161 3.42 -5.42 15.33
N GLN A 162 3.40 -6.46 16.15
CA GLN A 162 2.70 -7.71 15.84
C GLN A 162 1.41 -7.79 16.64
N LEU A 163 0.29 -7.90 15.93
CA LEU A 163 -1.03 -8.00 16.57
C LEU A 163 -1.29 -9.42 17.07
N ASN A 164 -2.08 -9.54 18.11
CA ASN A 164 -2.60 -10.82 18.60
C ASN A 164 -3.95 -11.19 17.98
N GLN A 165 -4.63 -10.20 17.41
CA GLN A 165 -5.91 -10.36 16.72
C GLN A 165 -5.88 -9.55 15.42
N SER A 166 -6.22 -10.17 14.33
CA SER A 166 -6.22 -9.49 13.03
C SER A 166 -7.39 -8.53 12.90
N VAL A 167 -7.19 -7.47 12.13
CA VAL A 167 -8.22 -6.55 11.69
C VAL A 167 -8.46 -6.75 10.21
N VAL A 168 -9.71 -7.04 9.83
CA VAL A 168 -10.06 -7.25 8.44
C VAL A 168 -10.10 -5.92 7.69
N ILE A 169 -9.46 -5.88 6.53
CA ILE A 169 -9.50 -4.78 5.59
C ILE A 169 -10.09 -5.25 4.26
N ASN A 170 -11.18 -4.63 3.85
CA ASN A 170 -11.88 -4.93 2.61
C ASN A 170 -11.71 -3.80 1.62
N CYS A 171 -11.08 -4.07 0.50
CA CYS A 171 -10.79 -3.08 -0.52
C CYS A 171 -11.57 -3.36 -1.78
N THR A 172 -12.06 -2.29 -2.41
CA THR A 172 -12.91 -2.36 -3.59
C THR A 172 -12.46 -1.30 -4.59
N ARG A 173 -12.31 -1.72 -5.83
CA ARG A 173 -12.36 -0.80 -6.96
C ARG A 173 -13.73 -0.94 -7.59
N PRO A 174 -14.60 0.06 -7.45
CA PRO A 174 -15.90 0.03 -8.08
C PRO A 174 -15.75 0.02 -9.59
N ASN A 175 -16.56 -0.65 -10.17
CA ASN A 175 -16.92 -1.07 -11.51
C ASN A 175 -16.23 -0.45 -12.75
N ASN A 176 -16.09 -1.35 -13.71
CA ASN A 176 -16.04 -1.21 -15.17
C ASN A 176 -14.82 -0.53 -15.77
N ASN A 177 -13.63 -0.94 -15.32
CA ASN A 177 -12.50 -0.82 -16.20
C ASN A 177 -12.70 -1.75 -17.40
N THR A 178 -12.64 -1.19 -18.59
CA THR A 178 -12.48 -1.93 -19.82
C THR A 178 -11.02 -1.90 -20.23
N ARG A 179 -10.59 -2.94 -20.88
CA ARG A 179 -9.22 -3.10 -21.37
C ARG A 179 -9.23 -3.14 -22.89
N LYS A 180 -8.42 -2.31 -23.51
CA LYS A 180 -8.18 -2.37 -24.95
C LYS A 180 -6.73 -2.74 -25.25
N SER A 181 -6.52 -3.34 -26.40
CA SER A 181 -5.20 -3.70 -26.90
C SER A 181 -4.75 -2.70 -27.96
N ILE A 182 -3.56 -2.15 -27.78
CA ILE A 182 -2.92 -1.24 -28.75
C ILE A 182 -1.68 -1.96 -29.29
N THR A 183 -1.63 -2.15 -30.60
CA THR A 183 -0.48 -2.76 -31.25
C THR A 183 0.72 -1.78 -31.25
N ILE A 184 1.83 -2.18 -30.66
CA ILE A 184 3.07 -1.39 -30.54
C ILE A 184 4.24 -1.97 -31.35
N GLY A 185 4.02 -3.06 -32.05
CA GLY A 185 5.00 -3.74 -32.88
C GLY A 185 4.50 -5.10 -33.34
N PRO A 186 5.24 -5.85 -34.17
CA PRO A 186 4.86 -7.17 -34.61
C PRO A 186 4.67 -8.15 -33.44
N GLY A 187 3.45 -8.67 -33.29
CA GLY A 187 3.09 -9.59 -32.20
C GLY A 187 3.16 -8.98 -30.81
N ARG A 188 3.22 -7.64 -30.69
CA ARG A 188 3.34 -6.93 -29.42
C ARG A 188 2.14 -6.03 -29.19
N ALA A 189 1.53 -6.17 -28.04
CA ALA A 189 0.35 -5.39 -27.64
C ALA A 189 0.56 -4.71 -26.28
N PHE A 190 0.15 -3.46 -26.21
CA PHE A 190 0.00 -2.71 -24.97
C PHE A 190 -1.47 -2.79 -24.52
N TYR A 191 -1.68 -3.20 -23.28
CA TYR A 191 -3.01 -3.27 -22.71
C TYR A 191 -3.30 -1.99 -21.93
N ALA A 192 -4.23 -1.19 -22.42
CA ALA A 192 -4.59 0.10 -21.88
C ALA A 192 -5.97 0.08 -21.23
N THR A 193 -6.19 0.99 -20.31
CA THR A 193 -7.52 1.30 -19.79
C THR A 193 -8.28 2.13 -20.82
N ASP A 194 -9.50 1.71 -21.13
CA ASP A 194 -10.42 2.43 -22.00
C ASP A 194 -11.54 3.07 -21.17
N ILE A 195 -12.73 3.19 -21.71
CA ILE A 195 -13.85 3.86 -21.07
C ILE A 195 -14.14 3.24 -19.69
N VAL A 196 -14.18 4.08 -18.66
CA VAL A 196 -14.58 3.73 -17.31
C VAL A 196 -16.05 4.06 -17.13
N GLY A 197 -16.89 3.06 -16.91
CA GLY A 197 -18.33 3.25 -16.69
C GLY A 197 -18.64 3.92 -15.34
N ASP A 198 -17.87 3.58 -14.31
CA ASP A 198 -18.00 4.14 -12.95
C ASP A 198 -16.65 4.69 -12.51
N ILE A 199 -16.58 6.01 -12.35
CA ILE A 199 -15.35 6.72 -11.96
C ILE A 199 -15.19 6.92 -10.45
N ARG A 200 -16.02 6.23 -9.64
CA ARG A 200 -15.85 6.28 -8.18
C ARG A 200 -14.48 5.79 -7.78
N GLN A 201 -13.93 6.45 -6.77
CA GLN A 201 -12.62 6.15 -6.23
C GLN A 201 -12.58 4.77 -5.57
N ALA A 202 -11.49 4.05 -5.77
CA ALA A 202 -11.20 2.85 -5.01
C ALA A 202 -11.10 3.20 -3.51
N HIS A 203 -11.49 2.28 -2.66
CA HIS A 203 -11.50 2.50 -1.22
C HIS A 203 -11.30 1.20 -0.46
N CYS A 204 -10.87 1.33 0.79
CA CYS A 204 -10.81 0.23 1.74
C CYS A 204 -11.70 0.53 2.94
N ASN A 205 -12.38 -0.50 3.45
CA ASN A 205 -13.23 -0.44 4.62
C ASN A 205 -12.60 -1.21 5.78
N ILE A 206 -12.58 -0.59 6.94
CA ILE A 206 -12.11 -1.17 8.20
C ILE A 206 -13.17 -0.92 9.26
N SER A 207 -13.41 -1.91 10.13
CA SER A 207 -14.28 -1.70 11.31
C SER A 207 -13.62 -0.70 12.25
N GLY A 208 -14.30 0.42 12.50
CA GLY A 208 -13.82 1.46 13.42
C GLY A 208 -13.64 0.95 14.84
N LYS A 209 -14.57 0.10 15.30
CA LYS A 209 -14.47 -0.53 16.62
C LYS A 209 -13.25 -1.46 16.71
N ALA A 210 -13.07 -2.36 15.75
CA ALA A 210 -11.94 -3.28 15.73
C ALA A 210 -10.61 -2.55 15.69
N TRP A 211 -10.52 -1.50 14.89
CA TRP A 211 -9.31 -0.67 14.81
C TRP A 211 -9.03 0.08 16.12
N ASN A 212 -10.05 0.67 16.72
CA ASN A 212 -9.91 1.35 17.99
C ASN A 212 -9.47 0.42 19.13
N ASP A 213 -10.04 -0.78 19.22
CA ASP A 213 -9.63 -1.80 20.18
C ASP A 213 -8.16 -2.22 19.96
N THR A 214 -7.74 -2.34 18.71
CA THR A 214 -6.37 -2.63 18.34
C THR A 214 -5.41 -1.52 18.76
N LEU A 215 -5.73 -0.26 18.46
CA LEU A 215 -4.92 0.88 18.88
C LEU A 215 -4.79 0.96 20.39
N LYS A 216 -5.86 0.67 21.12
CA LYS A 216 -5.83 0.63 22.60
C LYS A 216 -4.80 -0.36 23.12
N GLN A 217 -4.71 -1.55 22.54
CA GLN A 217 -3.71 -2.54 22.91
C GLN A 217 -2.29 -2.11 22.55
N ILE A 218 -2.11 -1.50 21.37
CA ILE A 218 -0.81 -0.97 20.93
C ILE A 218 -0.34 0.13 21.87
N VAL A 219 -1.23 1.05 22.25
CA VAL A 219 -0.93 2.14 23.19
C VAL A 219 -0.50 1.59 24.55
N ALA A 220 -1.16 0.55 25.05
CA ALA A 220 -0.76 -0.08 26.32
C ALA A 220 0.69 -0.57 26.26
N LYS A 221 1.09 -1.19 25.15
CA LYS A 221 2.47 -1.66 24.95
C LYS A 221 3.47 -0.53 24.76
N LEU A 222 3.11 0.51 24.03
CA LEU A 222 3.96 1.68 23.86
C LEU A 222 4.18 2.44 25.18
N ARG A 223 3.17 2.49 26.04
CA ARG A 223 3.30 3.11 27.36
C ARG A 223 4.20 2.32 28.28
N GLU A 224 4.18 1.01 28.26
CA GLU A 224 5.13 0.17 29.00
C GLU A 224 6.59 0.55 28.63
N GLN A 225 6.83 0.88 27.37
CA GLN A 225 8.16 1.21 26.85
C GLN A 225 8.54 2.69 27.06
N PHE A 226 7.63 3.62 26.85
CA PHE A 226 7.93 5.05 26.80
C PHE A 226 7.38 5.85 27.99
N ASN A 227 6.35 5.36 28.66
CA ASN A 227 5.70 6.00 29.82
C ASN A 227 5.31 7.47 29.59
N LYS A 228 4.72 7.75 28.43
CA LYS A 228 4.28 9.08 28.01
C LYS A 228 2.92 9.02 27.34
N THR A 229 2.31 10.17 27.13
CA THR A 229 1.11 10.27 26.28
C THR A 229 1.46 9.86 24.84
N ILE A 230 0.67 8.97 24.27
CA ILE A 230 0.90 8.44 22.93
C ILE A 230 0.00 9.17 21.94
N VAL A 231 0.61 9.71 20.90
CA VAL A 231 -0.09 10.36 19.78
C VAL A 231 0.22 9.62 18.50
N PHE A 232 -0.83 9.29 17.76
CA PHE A 232 -0.71 8.81 16.38
C PHE A 232 -1.01 9.96 15.42
N ASN A 233 -0.16 10.13 14.43
CA ASN A 233 -0.31 11.12 13.39
C ASN A 233 -0.03 10.50 12.03
N GLN A 234 -0.49 11.16 10.96
CA GLN A 234 -0.26 10.71 9.59
C GLN A 234 1.22 10.68 9.23
N SER A 235 1.57 10.00 8.15
CA SER A 235 2.93 9.99 7.61
C SER A 235 3.43 11.41 7.37
N SER A 236 4.70 11.65 7.69
CA SER A 236 5.32 12.98 7.64
C SER A 236 5.59 13.52 6.24
N GLY A 237 5.42 12.69 5.20
CA GLY A 237 5.67 13.05 3.81
C GLY A 237 6.71 12.15 3.14
N GLY A 238 6.90 12.34 1.86
CA GLY A 238 7.79 11.56 1.01
C GLY A 238 7.11 11.09 -0.27
N ASP A 239 7.67 10.07 -0.90
CA ASP A 239 7.11 9.46 -2.10
C ASP A 239 5.78 8.76 -1.81
N PRO A 240 4.83 8.69 -2.76
CA PRO A 240 3.54 8.01 -2.56
C PRO A 240 3.68 6.57 -2.05
N GLU A 241 4.75 5.90 -2.40
CA GLU A 241 5.03 4.52 -1.99
C GLU A 241 5.24 4.34 -0.48
N ILE A 242 5.62 5.40 0.24
CA ILE A 242 5.85 5.37 1.70
C ILE A 242 4.83 6.21 2.48
N VAL A 243 4.29 7.25 1.90
CA VAL A 243 3.27 8.11 2.53
C VAL A 243 1.92 7.41 2.60
N LEU A 244 1.66 6.50 1.67
CA LEU A 244 0.42 5.75 1.54
C LEU A 244 0.64 4.28 1.88
N HIS A 245 -0.44 3.62 2.28
CA HIS A 245 -0.46 2.17 2.37
C HIS A 245 -0.58 1.59 0.96
N SER A 246 0.50 1.00 0.47
CA SER A 246 0.54 0.37 -0.84
C SER A 246 0.50 -1.15 -0.72
N PHE A 247 -0.25 -1.79 -1.59
CA PHE A 247 -0.39 -3.24 -1.66
C PHE A 247 -0.94 -3.69 -3.02
N ASN A 248 -0.84 -4.97 -3.29
CA ASN A 248 -1.42 -5.58 -4.49
C ASN A 248 -2.79 -6.18 -4.14
N CYS A 249 -3.79 -5.84 -4.92
CA CYS A 249 -5.13 -6.40 -4.83
C CYS A 249 -5.54 -6.98 -6.18
N GLY A 250 -5.52 -8.30 -6.29
CA GLY A 250 -5.94 -9.00 -7.49
C GLY A 250 -5.14 -8.68 -8.77
N GLY A 251 -3.91 -8.17 -8.64
CA GLY A 251 -3.05 -7.75 -9.75
C GLY A 251 -3.04 -6.26 -10.01
N GLU A 252 -3.84 -5.46 -9.31
CA GLU A 252 -3.76 -4.00 -9.32
C GLU A 252 -3.10 -3.46 -8.05
N PHE A 253 -2.34 -2.39 -8.17
CA PHE A 253 -1.57 -1.81 -7.09
C PHE A 253 -2.30 -0.62 -6.50
N PHE A 254 -2.76 -0.80 -5.26
CA PHE A 254 -3.51 0.19 -4.50
C PHE A 254 -2.57 1.03 -3.64
N TYR A 255 -2.88 2.33 -3.56
CA TYR A 255 -2.22 3.32 -2.72
C TYR A 255 -3.28 4.03 -1.90
N CYS A 256 -3.39 3.67 -0.63
CA CYS A 256 -4.48 4.12 0.24
C CYS A 256 -4.01 5.13 1.27
N ASN A 257 -4.77 6.20 1.44
CA ASN A 257 -4.53 7.20 2.46
C ASN A 257 -4.98 6.66 3.82
N THR A 258 -4.06 6.55 4.76
CA THR A 258 -4.27 6.01 6.10
C THR A 258 -4.42 7.09 7.18
N THR A 259 -4.61 8.33 6.80
CA THR A 259 -4.70 9.46 7.76
C THR A 259 -5.76 9.22 8.84
N GLU A 260 -6.91 8.66 8.50
CA GLU A 260 -7.97 8.37 9.46
C GLU A 260 -7.65 7.25 10.46
N LEU A 261 -6.70 6.37 10.12
CA LEU A 261 -6.24 5.33 11.03
C LEU A 261 -5.27 5.87 12.09
N PHE A 262 -4.49 6.88 11.76
CA PHE A 262 -3.43 7.45 12.57
C PHE A 262 -3.71 8.93 12.90
N ASN A 263 -4.81 9.16 13.59
CA ASN A 263 -5.22 10.50 14.03
C ASN A 263 -5.89 10.41 15.41
N SER A 264 -5.06 10.18 16.45
CA SER A 264 -5.56 10.01 17.81
C SER A 264 -4.52 10.36 18.86
N THR A 265 -5.02 10.78 20.03
CA THR A 265 -4.19 11.07 21.21
C THR A 265 -4.70 10.22 22.39
N TRP A 266 -3.78 9.58 23.09
CA TRP A 266 -4.06 8.66 24.19
C TRP A 266 -3.32 9.13 25.45
N SER A 267 -4.06 9.70 26.41
CA SER A 267 -3.51 10.21 27.68
C SER A 267 -3.86 9.31 28.87
N ASP A 268 -3.07 9.41 29.94
CA ASP A 268 -3.21 8.56 31.13
C ASP A 268 -4.50 8.79 31.94
N SER A 269 -5.09 9.96 31.84
CA SER A 269 -6.03 10.42 32.87
C SER A 269 -7.43 9.86 32.79
N THR A 270 -7.84 9.19 31.71
CA THR A 270 -9.24 8.77 31.59
C THR A 270 -9.53 7.51 30.78
N GLY A 271 -8.57 6.90 30.11
CA GLY A 271 -8.86 5.85 29.13
C GLY A 271 -9.80 6.34 28.00
N VAL A 272 -10.02 7.63 27.90
CA VAL A 272 -10.89 8.28 26.93
C VAL A 272 -10.08 8.71 25.74
N ASN A 273 -10.47 8.21 24.61
CA ASN A 273 -10.02 8.65 23.31
C ASN A 273 -10.44 10.09 23.08
N ASN A 274 -9.57 11.04 23.29
CA ASN A 274 -9.78 12.38 22.74
C ASN A 274 -9.40 12.36 21.25
N THR A 275 -10.18 11.64 20.48
CA THR A 275 -10.09 11.70 19.03
C THR A 275 -11.04 12.76 18.54
N ALA A 276 -10.52 13.80 17.99
CA ALA A 276 -11.26 14.63 17.06
C ALA A 276 -11.65 13.74 15.87
N GLY A 277 -12.78 13.05 15.98
CA GLY A 277 -13.30 12.15 14.96
C GLY A 277 -13.62 10.72 15.38
N ALA A 278 -13.28 10.28 16.60
CA ALA A 278 -13.42 8.88 17.02
C ALA A 278 -14.70 8.57 17.82
N ASN A 279 -15.81 9.10 17.46
CA ASN A 279 -17.11 8.49 17.78
C ASN A 279 -17.49 7.44 16.73
N ASN A 280 -16.52 6.83 16.06
CA ASN A 280 -16.81 5.90 14.99
C ASN A 280 -16.75 4.46 15.48
N ASN A 281 -17.81 4.02 16.15
CA ASN A 281 -18.21 2.62 16.13
C ASN A 281 -18.66 2.18 14.72
N GLY A 282 -18.45 3.05 13.73
CA GLY A 282 -18.80 2.84 12.34
C GLY A 282 -17.65 2.27 11.50
N THR A 283 -17.82 2.31 10.20
CA THR A 283 -16.83 1.88 9.24
C THR A 283 -15.89 3.02 8.90
N ILE A 284 -14.59 2.78 8.98
CA ILE A 284 -13.56 3.68 8.47
C ILE A 284 -13.38 3.41 6.99
N ILE A 285 -13.47 4.46 6.19
CA ILE A 285 -13.26 4.39 4.74
C ILE A 285 -11.95 5.09 4.39
N LEU A 286 -11.03 4.32 3.82
CA LEU A 286 -9.75 4.84 3.34
C LEU A 286 -9.84 5.08 1.85
N PRO A 287 -9.64 6.31 1.36
CA PRO A 287 -9.58 6.58 -0.07
C PRO A 287 -8.31 6.00 -0.67
N CYS A 288 -8.44 5.35 -1.81
CA CYS A 288 -7.32 4.70 -2.49
C CYS A 288 -7.19 5.18 -3.93
N ARG A 289 -5.96 5.20 -4.41
CA ARG A 289 -5.62 5.39 -5.82
C ARG A 289 -5.01 4.12 -6.37
N ILE A 290 -5.18 3.89 -7.66
CA ILE A 290 -4.60 2.75 -8.37
C ILE A 290 -3.55 3.26 -9.31
N LYS A 291 -2.32 2.79 -9.13
CA LYS A 291 -1.18 3.14 -9.95
C LYS A 291 -0.82 1.97 -10.85
N GLN A 292 -0.58 2.22 -12.13
CA GLN A 292 -0.23 1.18 -13.09
C GLN A 292 1.27 1.10 -13.35
N ILE A 293 2.00 2.21 -13.25
CA ILE A 293 3.45 2.24 -13.39
C ILE A 293 4.08 2.28 -12.01
N ILE A 294 4.74 1.20 -11.65
CA ILE A 294 5.34 1.01 -10.32
C ILE A 294 6.83 0.69 -10.44
N ASN A 295 7.60 1.19 -9.48
CA ASN A 295 8.97 0.76 -9.29
C ASN A 295 8.97 -0.62 -8.63
N ARG A 296 9.30 -1.64 -9.40
CA ARG A 296 9.34 -2.99 -8.90
C ARG A 296 10.53 -3.16 -7.95
N TRP A 297 10.22 -3.49 -6.69
CA TRP A 297 11.22 -3.82 -5.66
C TRP A 297 12.29 -2.76 -5.41
N GLN A 298 11.99 -1.50 -5.69
CA GLN A 298 12.94 -0.37 -5.58
C GLN A 298 14.23 -0.57 -6.40
N GLU A 299 14.19 -1.41 -7.42
CA GLU A 299 15.31 -1.56 -8.34
C GLU A 299 15.47 -0.31 -9.22
N VAL A 300 16.64 0.33 -9.15
CA VAL A 300 16.95 1.50 -9.97
C VAL A 300 17.02 1.08 -11.45
N GLY A 301 16.33 1.85 -12.28
CA GLY A 301 16.35 1.65 -13.73
C GLY A 301 15.34 0.65 -14.28
N LYS A 302 14.49 0.07 -13.43
CA LYS A 302 13.42 -0.84 -13.84
C LYS A 302 12.07 -0.41 -13.27
N ALA A 303 11.07 -0.31 -14.13
CA ALA A 303 9.67 -0.08 -13.76
C ALA A 303 8.77 -1.10 -14.43
N MET A 304 7.63 -1.39 -13.81
CA MET A 304 6.64 -2.32 -14.32
C MET A 304 5.33 -1.57 -14.59
N TYR A 305 4.73 -1.84 -15.73
CA TYR A 305 3.36 -1.45 -16.03
C TYR A 305 2.43 -2.64 -15.74
N ALA A 306 1.50 -2.45 -14.82
CA ALA A 306 0.47 -3.43 -14.50
C ALA A 306 -0.74 -3.21 -15.41
N PRO A 307 -1.07 -4.17 -16.31
CA PRO A 307 -2.23 -4.03 -17.18
C PRO A 307 -3.52 -3.91 -16.37
N PRO A 308 -4.52 -3.15 -16.86
CA PRO A 308 -5.79 -3.01 -16.15
C PRO A 308 -6.55 -4.33 -16.12
N ILE A 309 -7.27 -4.56 -15.04
CA ILE A 309 -8.15 -5.71 -14.84
C ILE A 309 -9.58 -5.29 -15.14
N LYS A 310 -10.28 -6.09 -15.92
CA LYS A 310 -11.67 -5.84 -16.31
C LYS A 310 -12.62 -6.02 -15.12
N GLY A 311 -13.66 -5.22 -15.07
CA GLY A 311 -14.77 -5.35 -14.14
C GLY A 311 -14.47 -4.80 -12.74
N GLN A 312 -15.30 -5.18 -11.79
CA GLN A 312 -15.16 -4.82 -10.39
C GLN A 312 -14.09 -5.67 -9.72
N LEU A 313 -13.26 -5.05 -8.89
CA LEU A 313 -12.23 -5.74 -8.13
C LEU A 313 -12.51 -5.61 -6.64
N ARG A 314 -12.48 -6.73 -5.93
CA ARG A 314 -12.59 -6.80 -4.48
C ARG A 314 -11.52 -7.71 -3.91
N CYS A 315 -10.91 -7.28 -2.83
CA CYS A 315 -10.02 -8.13 -2.05
C CYS A 315 -10.22 -7.91 -0.55
N SER A 316 -10.00 -8.96 0.20
CA SER A 316 -10.06 -8.95 1.66
C SER A 316 -8.74 -9.44 2.20
N SER A 317 -8.17 -8.72 3.16
CA SER A 317 -6.91 -9.05 3.80
C SER A 317 -7.04 -8.89 5.31
N ASN A 318 -6.14 -9.53 6.04
CA ASN A 318 -6.03 -9.39 7.48
C ASN A 318 -4.82 -8.52 7.83
N ILE A 319 -5.06 -7.42 8.51
CA ILE A 319 -3.98 -6.62 9.10
C ILE A 319 -3.48 -7.38 10.31
N THR A 320 -2.22 -7.81 10.26
CA THR A 320 -1.57 -8.61 11.32
C THR A 320 -0.45 -7.87 12.01
N GLY A 321 -0.06 -6.72 11.49
CA GLY A 321 0.98 -5.90 12.06
C GLY A 321 1.04 -4.50 11.47
N LEU A 322 1.91 -3.70 12.05
CA LEU A 322 2.12 -2.30 11.68
C LEU A 322 3.61 -1.98 11.71
N LEU A 323 4.01 -1.04 10.88
CA LEU A 323 5.33 -0.41 10.97
C LEU A 323 5.14 1.02 11.47
N LEU A 324 5.80 1.37 12.55
CA LEU A 324 5.72 2.69 13.16
C LEU A 324 7.10 3.34 13.23
N THR A 325 7.13 4.65 13.05
CA THR A 325 8.28 5.50 13.32
C THR A 325 7.93 6.50 14.41
N ARG A 326 8.88 6.76 15.31
CA ARG A 326 8.71 7.72 16.39
C ARG A 326 9.35 9.05 16.01
N ASP A 327 8.64 10.15 16.25
CA ASP A 327 9.22 11.47 16.04
C ASP A 327 10.33 11.75 17.06
N GLY A 328 11.42 12.32 16.58
CA GLY A 328 12.53 12.78 17.41
C GLY A 328 12.45 14.27 17.76
N GLY A 329 13.42 14.76 18.53
CA GLY A 329 13.61 16.17 18.86
C GLY A 329 12.93 16.60 20.15
N SER A 330 12.76 17.91 20.33
CA SER A 330 12.32 18.55 21.58
C SER A 330 10.86 18.28 21.96
N THR A 331 10.05 17.67 21.11
CA THR A 331 8.66 17.29 21.42
C THR A 331 8.58 16.19 22.48
N SER A 332 9.63 15.41 22.66
CA SER A 332 9.71 14.40 23.73
C SER A 332 9.83 15.01 25.13
N GLU A 333 10.19 16.28 25.24
CA GLU A 333 10.29 16.99 26.52
C GLU A 333 8.92 17.32 27.12
N ASN A 334 7.86 17.33 26.32
CA ASN A 334 6.51 17.69 26.75
C ASN A 334 5.66 16.52 27.28
N GLY A 335 6.26 15.38 27.59
CA GLY A 335 5.52 14.21 28.08
C GLY A 335 4.68 13.50 27.02
N THR A 336 4.95 13.75 25.74
CA THR A 336 4.23 13.18 24.60
C THR A 336 5.21 12.52 23.63
N GLU A 337 4.85 11.34 23.12
CA GLU A 337 5.54 10.67 22.02
C GLU A 337 4.58 10.54 20.82
N THR A 338 5.05 10.94 19.65
CA THR A 338 4.28 10.86 18.40
C THR A 338 4.79 9.72 17.54
N PHE A 339 3.86 8.88 17.09
CA PHE A 339 4.12 7.74 16.23
C PHE A 339 3.42 7.94 14.89
N ARG A 340 4.13 7.64 13.80
CA ARG A 340 3.64 7.73 12.44
C ARG A 340 3.80 6.39 11.72
N PRO A 341 2.93 6.05 10.77
CA PRO A 341 3.16 4.88 9.93
C PRO A 341 4.44 5.08 9.12
N GLY A 342 5.26 4.06 9.12
CA GLY A 342 6.59 4.13 8.53
C GLY A 342 6.90 3.11 7.47
#